data_22b07a963e904889d8155d373fe3d67f
#
_entry.id   22b07a963e904889d8155d373fe3d67f
#
_cell.length_a   1.000
_cell.length_b   1.000
_cell.length_c   1.000
_cell.angle_alpha   90.00
_cell.angle_beta   90.00
_cell.angle_gamma   90.00
#
_symmetry.space_group_name_H-M   'P 1'
#
loop_
_entity.id
_entity.type
_entity.pdbx_description
1 polymer ?
#
loop_
_entity_poly.entity_id
_entity_poly.type
_entity_poly.pdbx_seq_one_letter_code
_entity_poly.pdbx_strand_id
1 'polypeptide(L)'
;MLILASNSPRRRHLLSLSGWQFSVLPVQVDEQVIPAEQPQDYVLRLARDKARAATCLLEPPQPPDTLIIAADTAVANEVNVVDGENVANPGNFPTSGSSFKFDILGKPTDEEEARSMLSQLRGGTHKVYSALAVLRVEDGSMLDELIVTDVPMRNYSDQEIMVYIASGDPFDKAGGYAIQNADFAPVQNLQGCYANVMGLPLCHLSRLISSFDMYPPADIAAACQMSLNYSCPIFRQVLGELQFSGK
;
A
#
# COMPACT_ATOMS: atom_id res chain seq x y z
N MET A 1 8.83 21.92 3.48
CA MET A 1 9.68 20.89 2.77
C MET A 1 9.03 19.53 2.93
N LEU A 2 9.08 18.66 1.89
CA LEU A 2 8.57 17.27 2.01
C LEU A 2 9.72 16.28 2.03
N ILE A 3 9.60 15.24 2.88
CA ILE A 3 10.56 14.15 3.02
C ILE A 3 9.81 12.83 2.92
N LEU A 4 10.19 11.98 1.97
CA LEU A 4 9.64 10.63 1.84
C LEU A 4 10.51 9.64 2.61
N ALA A 5 9.99 9.09 3.71
CA ALA A 5 10.66 8.08 4.54
C ALA A 5 10.50 6.68 3.92
N SER A 6 11.02 6.48 2.72
CA SER A 6 10.88 5.21 2.00
C SER A 6 11.95 5.03 0.94
N ASN A 7 12.46 3.79 0.81
CA ASN A 7 13.35 3.41 -0.29
C ASN A 7 12.62 2.83 -1.51
N SER A 8 11.28 2.70 -1.47
CA SER A 8 10.48 2.11 -2.54
C SER A 8 10.50 2.96 -3.81
N PRO A 9 10.97 2.43 -4.96
CA PRO A 9 10.91 3.14 -6.23
C PRO A 9 9.47 3.46 -6.66
N ARG A 10 8.53 2.58 -6.35
CA ARG A 10 7.11 2.76 -6.65
C ARG A 10 6.52 3.95 -5.90
N ARG A 11 6.81 4.09 -4.60
CA ARG A 11 6.36 5.24 -3.79
C ARG A 11 6.97 6.55 -4.26
N ARG A 12 8.27 6.54 -4.63
CA ARG A 12 8.93 7.72 -5.21
C ARG A 12 8.28 8.14 -6.52
N HIS A 13 8.01 7.17 -7.42
CA HIS A 13 7.32 7.44 -8.67
C HIS A 13 5.94 8.04 -8.43
N LEU A 14 5.11 7.40 -7.58
CA LEU A 14 3.77 7.92 -7.27
C LEU A 14 3.82 9.32 -6.68
N LEU A 15 4.71 9.58 -5.70
CA LEU A 15 4.82 10.90 -5.10
C LEU A 15 5.27 11.97 -6.11
N SER A 16 6.12 11.63 -7.08
CA SER A 16 6.54 12.58 -8.12
C SER A 16 5.39 13.09 -9.00
N LEU A 17 4.30 12.33 -9.12
CA LEU A 17 3.10 12.73 -9.87
C LEU A 17 2.36 13.91 -9.23
N SER A 18 2.59 14.18 -7.95
CA SER A 18 1.98 15.32 -7.26
C SER A 18 2.55 16.68 -7.68
N GLY A 19 3.73 16.70 -8.30
CA GLY A 19 4.47 17.90 -8.59
C GLY A 19 5.17 18.54 -7.37
N TRP A 20 5.01 17.99 -6.18
CA TRP A 20 5.78 18.44 -5.02
C TRP A 20 7.27 18.16 -5.17
N GLN A 21 8.08 19.11 -4.70
CA GLN A 21 9.50 18.85 -4.49
C GLN A 21 9.67 18.12 -3.16
N PHE A 22 10.39 17.00 -3.16
CA PHE A 22 10.64 16.22 -1.96
C PHE A 22 12.05 15.61 -1.98
N SER A 23 12.57 15.35 -0.79
CA SER A 23 13.76 14.53 -0.58
C SER A 23 13.39 13.12 -0.15
N VAL A 24 14.33 12.18 -0.29
CA VAL A 24 14.14 10.78 0.12
C VAL A 24 15.06 10.49 1.29
N LEU A 25 14.48 10.00 2.38
CA LEU A 25 15.21 9.61 3.59
C LEU A 25 14.80 8.18 3.98
N PRO A 26 15.48 7.14 3.46
CA PRO A 26 15.17 5.76 3.82
C PRO A 26 15.37 5.51 5.31
N VAL A 27 14.43 4.80 5.92
CA VAL A 27 14.49 4.39 7.32
C VAL A 27 14.32 2.88 7.42
N GLN A 28 14.85 2.32 8.51
CA GLN A 28 14.63 0.93 8.88
C GLN A 28 13.89 0.90 10.22
N VAL A 29 12.87 0.05 10.30
CA VAL A 29 12.11 -0.24 11.52
C VAL A 29 11.96 -1.75 11.63
N ASP A 30 11.59 -2.24 12.80
CA ASP A 30 11.24 -3.64 12.98
C ASP A 30 9.89 -3.93 12.30
N GLU A 31 9.93 -4.70 11.22
CA GLU A 31 8.75 -5.09 10.45
C GLU A 31 8.18 -6.46 10.87
N GLN A 32 8.63 -7.03 12.00
CA GLN A 32 8.05 -8.29 12.49
C GLN A 32 6.57 -8.10 12.87
N VAL A 33 5.75 -9.06 12.48
CA VAL A 33 4.33 -9.11 12.86
C VAL A 33 4.24 -9.47 14.35
N ILE A 34 3.52 -8.68 15.12
CA ILE A 34 3.26 -8.98 16.53
C ILE A 34 2.20 -10.08 16.62
N PRO A 35 2.32 -11.05 17.55
CA PRO A 35 1.31 -12.10 17.70
C PRO A 35 -0.11 -11.55 17.80
N ALA A 36 -1.03 -12.06 17.00
CA ALA A 36 -2.43 -11.64 16.86
C ALA A 36 -2.65 -10.22 16.30
N GLU A 37 -1.62 -9.56 15.79
CA GLU A 37 -1.75 -8.25 15.14
C GLU A 37 -2.57 -8.38 13.84
N GLN A 38 -3.58 -7.52 13.69
CA GLN A 38 -4.39 -7.49 12.49
C GLN A 38 -3.68 -6.70 11.38
N PRO A 39 -3.95 -6.98 10.08
CA PRO A 39 -3.27 -6.30 8.96
C PRO A 39 -3.35 -4.78 9.02
N GLN A 40 -4.50 -4.23 9.45
CA GLN A 40 -4.70 -2.79 9.59
C GLN A 40 -3.80 -2.18 10.67
N ASP A 41 -3.66 -2.86 11.82
CA ASP A 41 -2.86 -2.39 12.95
C ASP A 41 -1.36 -2.48 12.61
N TYR A 42 -0.96 -3.56 11.93
CA TYR A 42 0.39 -3.78 11.44
C TYR A 42 0.87 -2.65 10.52
N VAL A 43 0.14 -2.33 9.45
CA VAL A 43 0.56 -1.29 8.51
C VAL A 43 0.50 0.11 9.12
N LEU A 44 -0.47 0.40 10.01
CA LEU A 44 -0.55 1.67 10.73
C LEU A 44 0.64 1.85 11.67
N ARG A 45 0.97 0.82 12.46
CA ARG A 45 2.16 0.84 13.33
C ARG A 45 3.42 1.11 12.53
N LEU A 46 3.65 0.36 11.46
CA LEU A 46 4.87 0.51 10.64
C LEU A 46 4.95 1.88 9.95
N ALA A 47 3.85 2.42 9.44
CA ALA A 47 3.85 3.74 8.84
C ALA A 47 4.21 4.83 9.88
N ARG A 48 3.63 4.78 11.07
CA ARG A 48 3.93 5.69 12.17
C ARG A 48 5.37 5.56 12.65
N ASP A 49 5.88 4.34 12.80
CA ASP A 49 7.24 4.07 13.25
C ASP A 49 8.27 4.55 12.22
N LYS A 50 8.00 4.36 10.91
CA LYS A 50 8.83 4.91 9.84
C LYS A 50 8.86 6.44 9.86
N ALA A 51 7.73 7.10 10.12
CA ALA A 51 7.68 8.56 10.22
C ALA A 51 8.52 9.06 11.43
N ARG A 52 8.38 8.43 12.59
CA ARG A 52 9.17 8.77 13.80
C ARG A 52 10.65 8.49 13.61
N ALA A 53 11.01 7.34 13.04
CA ALA A 53 12.41 7.00 12.78
C ALA A 53 13.08 8.02 11.84
N ALA A 54 12.36 8.52 10.84
CA ALA A 54 12.87 9.56 9.95
C ALA A 54 13.14 10.87 10.70
N THR A 55 12.30 11.26 11.67
CA THR A 55 12.52 12.46 12.48
C THR A 55 13.85 12.37 13.25
N CYS A 56 14.20 11.20 13.78
CA CYS A 56 15.43 10.99 14.53
C CYS A 56 16.69 11.10 13.68
N LEU A 57 16.58 10.98 12.35
CA LEU A 57 17.73 11.08 11.43
C LEU A 57 17.93 12.49 10.87
N LEU A 58 17.02 13.43 11.15
CA LEU A 58 17.12 14.79 10.66
C LEU A 58 18.04 15.62 11.57
N GLU A 59 18.97 16.32 10.94
CA GLU A 59 19.79 17.31 11.64
C GLU A 59 19.01 18.62 11.82
N PRO A 60 18.96 19.17 13.04
CA PRO A 60 18.31 20.47 13.27
C PRO A 60 19.24 21.63 12.84
N PRO A 61 18.71 22.82 12.48
CA PRO A 61 17.28 23.12 12.36
C PRO A 61 16.69 22.65 11.01
N GLN A 62 15.45 22.20 11.04
CA GLN A 62 14.71 21.93 9.81
C GLN A 62 13.93 23.20 9.38
N PRO A 63 13.68 23.39 8.08
CA PRO A 63 12.78 24.43 7.60
C PRO A 63 11.41 24.31 8.28
N PRO A 64 10.72 25.44 8.59
CA PRO A 64 9.35 25.40 9.07
C PRO A 64 8.47 24.62 8.07
N ASP A 65 7.39 24.06 8.56
CA ASP A 65 6.46 23.25 7.78
C ASP A 65 7.09 22.02 7.08
N THR A 66 8.19 21.48 7.63
CA THR A 66 8.75 20.23 7.14
C THR A 66 7.83 19.08 7.51
N LEU A 67 7.34 18.35 6.47
CA LEU A 67 6.50 17.17 6.62
C LEU A 67 7.28 15.91 6.21
N ILE A 68 7.20 14.89 7.04
CA ILE A 68 7.68 13.54 6.75
C ILE A 68 6.48 12.70 6.29
N ILE A 69 6.61 12.08 5.12
CA ILE A 69 5.65 11.14 4.55
C ILE A 69 6.21 9.74 4.73
N ALA A 70 5.49 8.89 5.42
CA ALA A 70 5.77 7.47 5.51
C ALA A 70 4.55 6.65 5.08
N ALA A 71 4.80 5.45 4.61
CA ALA A 71 3.75 4.50 4.25
C ALA A 71 4.21 3.07 4.51
N ASP A 72 3.25 2.21 4.82
CA ASP A 72 3.45 0.77 4.80
C ASP A 72 2.34 0.07 4.05
N THR A 73 2.61 -1.15 3.54
CA THR A 73 1.67 -1.88 2.69
C THR A 73 1.79 -3.37 2.95
N ALA A 74 0.68 -4.00 3.25
CA ALA A 74 0.57 -5.45 3.41
C ALA A 74 -0.49 -6.03 2.49
N VAL A 75 -0.21 -7.21 1.96
CA VAL A 75 -1.18 -8.10 1.31
C VAL A 75 -1.70 -9.04 2.37
N ALA A 76 -3.02 -9.15 2.53
CA ALA A 76 -3.59 -10.08 3.46
C ALA A 76 -4.71 -10.90 2.82
N ASN A 77 -4.68 -12.20 3.05
CA ASN A 77 -5.72 -13.12 2.64
C ASN A 77 -6.60 -13.45 3.84
N GLU A 78 -7.91 -13.45 3.67
CA GLU A 78 -8.85 -13.93 4.68
C GLU A 78 -8.87 -15.45 4.65
N VAL A 79 -8.48 -16.08 5.76
CA VAL A 79 -8.52 -17.52 5.93
C VAL A 79 -9.61 -17.88 6.93
N ASN A 80 -10.58 -18.66 6.49
CA ASN A 80 -11.58 -19.23 7.40
C ASN A 80 -10.92 -20.32 8.23
N VAL A 81 -11.02 -20.21 9.56
CA VAL A 81 -10.57 -21.25 10.48
C VAL A 81 -11.81 -21.98 10.99
N VAL A 82 -11.98 -23.24 10.58
CA VAL A 82 -13.02 -24.13 11.09
C VAL A 82 -12.30 -25.23 11.88
N ASP A 83 -12.69 -25.42 13.15
CA ASP A 83 -12.14 -26.43 14.05
C ASP A 83 -10.60 -26.43 14.20
N GLY A 84 -9.96 -25.25 14.07
CA GLY A 84 -8.52 -25.09 14.20
C GLY A 84 -7.70 -25.42 12.94
N GLU A 85 -8.33 -25.81 11.85
CA GLU A 85 -7.69 -26.00 10.55
C GLU A 85 -8.01 -24.84 9.59
N ASN A 86 -7.00 -24.41 8.85
CA ASN A 86 -7.16 -23.37 7.82
C ASN A 86 -7.88 -23.95 6.61
N VAL A 87 -9.10 -23.48 6.34
CA VAL A 87 -9.85 -23.85 5.13
C VAL A 87 -9.88 -22.65 4.19
N ALA A 88 -9.13 -22.73 3.11
CA ALA A 88 -9.26 -21.78 2.00
C ALA A 88 -10.57 -22.06 1.27
N ASN A 89 -11.59 -21.21 1.46
CA ASN A 89 -12.85 -21.37 0.74
C ASN A 89 -13.40 -20.00 0.30
N PRO A 90 -13.38 -19.71 -1.01
CA PRO A 90 -14.03 -18.53 -1.56
C PRO A 90 -15.53 -18.82 -1.69
N GLY A 91 -16.35 -18.38 -0.75
CA GLY A 91 -17.79 -18.30 -0.98
C GLY A 91 -18.77 -18.87 0.04
N ASN A 92 -18.36 -19.33 1.21
CA ASN A 92 -19.28 -19.73 2.26
C ASN A 92 -19.37 -18.69 3.38
N PHE A 93 -20.62 -18.28 3.70
CA PHE A 93 -20.93 -17.48 4.88
C PHE A 93 -20.55 -18.26 6.16
N PRO A 94 -20.06 -17.57 7.21
CA PRO A 94 -19.62 -18.23 8.43
C PRO A 94 -20.77 -18.97 9.09
N THR A 95 -20.56 -20.26 9.37
CA THR A 95 -21.38 -21.01 10.31
C THR A 95 -20.97 -20.61 11.73
N SER A 96 -21.91 -20.67 12.68
CA SER A 96 -21.65 -20.33 14.08
C SER A 96 -20.49 -21.19 14.64
N GLY A 97 -19.33 -20.56 14.89
CA GLY A 97 -18.12 -21.21 15.39
C GLY A 97 -16.87 -20.98 14.53
N SER A 98 -16.96 -20.36 13.33
CA SER A 98 -15.80 -20.01 12.53
C SER A 98 -15.20 -18.66 13.00
N SER A 99 -13.88 -18.61 13.15
CA SER A 99 -13.12 -17.37 13.33
C SER A 99 -12.39 -17.03 12.03
N PHE A 100 -12.33 -15.74 11.68
CA PHE A 100 -11.49 -15.28 10.57
C PHE A 100 -10.07 -15.06 11.10
N LYS A 101 -9.10 -15.62 10.41
CA LYS A 101 -7.69 -15.31 10.59
C LYS A 101 -7.18 -14.65 9.31
N PHE A 102 -6.37 -13.62 9.46
CA PHE A 102 -5.68 -13.01 8.33
C PHE A 102 -4.29 -13.62 8.23
N ASP A 103 -3.93 -14.00 7.02
CA ASP A 103 -2.57 -14.37 6.67
C ASP A 103 -1.92 -13.16 5.96
N ILE A 104 -0.97 -12.53 6.65
CA ILE A 104 -0.23 -11.38 6.12
C ILE A 104 0.90 -11.92 5.26
N LEU A 105 0.79 -11.72 3.95
CA LEU A 105 1.79 -12.13 2.98
C LEU A 105 2.88 -11.06 2.86
N GLY A 106 4.06 -11.37 3.34
CA GLY A 106 5.27 -10.56 3.20
C GLY A 106 5.87 -10.63 1.79
N LYS A 107 7.14 -10.26 1.69
CA LYS A 107 7.93 -10.46 0.47
C LYS A 107 8.45 -11.89 0.47
N PRO A 108 8.31 -12.63 -0.63
CA PRO A 108 8.84 -13.99 -0.70
C PRO A 108 10.36 -13.99 -0.61
N THR A 109 10.92 -14.91 0.15
CA THR A 109 12.37 -15.07 0.37
C THR A 109 13.03 -15.95 -0.71
N ASP A 110 12.24 -16.79 -1.35
CA ASP A 110 12.69 -17.72 -2.41
C ASP A 110 11.57 -18.02 -3.42
N GLU A 111 11.89 -18.84 -4.43
CA GLU A 111 10.97 -19.22 -5.50
C GLU A 111 9.81 -20.08 -5.02
N GLU A 112 10.02 -20.93 -4.01
CA GLU A 112 9.00 -21.80 -3.46
C GLU A 112 7.95 -21.00 -2.70
N GLU A 113 8.38 -20.05 -1.88
CA GLU A 113 7.50 -19.11 -1.17
C GLU A 113 6.73 -18.22 -2.14
N ALA A 114 7.40 -17.68 -3.18
CA ALA A 114 6.75 -16.89 -4.22
C ALA A 114 5.67 -17.71 -4.95
N ARG A 115 5.96 -18.97 -5.30
CA ARG A 115 5.02 -19.89 -5.94
C ARG A 115 3.83 -20.19 -5.01
N SER A 116 4.08 -20.44 -3.74
CA SER A 116 3.04 -20.69 -2.74
C SER A 116 2.09 -19.49 -2.63
N MET A 117 2.63 -18.27 -2.44
CA MET A 117 1.84 -17.04 -2.36
C MET A 117 0.99 -16.80 -3.61
N LEU A 118 1.58 -16.90 -4.79
CA LEU A 118 0.86 -16.71 -6.06
C LEU A 118 -0.23 -17.77 -6.27
N SER A 119 0.04 -19.03 -5.91
CA SER A 119 -0.95 -20.10 -5.99
C SER A 119 -2.13 -19.89 -5.03
N GLN A 120 -1.85 -19.36 -3.83
CA GLN A 120 -2.86 -19.03 -2.83
C GLN A 120 -3.76 -17.85 -3.28
N LEU A 121 -3.20 -16.86 -3.98
CA LEU A 121 -3.92 -15.69 -4.44
C LEU A 121 -4.70 -15.91 -5.72
N ARG A 122 -4.31 -16.87 -6.54
CA ARG A 122 -4.86 -17.16 -7.88
C ARG A 122 -6.37 -17.35 -7.87
N GLY A 123 -7.07 -16.58 -8.73
CA GLY A 123 -8.52 -16.70 -8.92
C GLY A 123 -9.37 -16.24 -7.74
N GLY A 124 -8.74 -15.83 -6.64
CA GLY A 124 -9.39 -15.29 -5.46
C GLY A 124 -9.44 -13.76 -5.43
N THR A 125 -10.01 -13.22 -4.35
CA THR A 125 -9.92 -11.80 -4.02
C THR A 125 -9.28 -11.67 -2.64
N HIS A 126 -8.21 -10.92 -2.57
CA HIS A 126 -7.52 -10.60 -1.32
C HIS A 126 -7.59 -9.11 -1.03
N LYS A 127 -7.12 -8.68 0.13
CA LYS A 127 -7.09 -7.27 0.53
C LYS A 127 -5.66 -6.74 0.54
N VAL A 128 -5.49 -5.53 0.01
CA VAL A 128 -4.25 -4.75 0.18
C VAL A 128 -4.53 -3.62 1.14
N TYR A 129 -3.82 -3.63 2.24
CA TYR A 129 -3.84 -2.61 3.27
C TYR A 129 -2.64 -1.70 3.09
N SER A 130 -2.84 -0.41 2.90
CA SER A 130 -1.76 0.58 3.01
C SER A 130 -2.12 1.60 4.07
N ALA A 131 -1.15 1.92 4.92
CA ALA A 131 -1.24 3.03 5.84
C ALA A 131 -0.34 4.17 5.38
N LEU A 132 -0.84 5.37 5.51
CA LEU A 132 -0.11 6.61 5.36
C LEU A 132 0.13 7.21 6.75
N ALA A 133 1.29 7.80 6.97
CA ALA A 133 1.56 8.66 8.11
C ALA A 133 2.25 9.94 7.61
N VAL A 134 1.72 11.10 7.99
CA VAL A 134 2.29 12.42 7.71
C VAL A 134 2.60 13.08 9.04
N LEU A 135 3.88 13.36 9.30
CA LEU A 135 4.37 13.93 10.54
C LEU A 135 4.96 15.31 10.25
N ARG A 136 4.49 16.33 10.96
CA ARG A 136 5.11 17.67 10.96
C ARG A 136 6.25 17.70 11.95
N VAL A 137 7.44 18.06 11.48
CA VAL A 137 8.67 18.01 12.29
C VAL A 137 8.67 19.05 13.41
N GLU A 138 8.09 20.23 13.17
CA GLU A 138 8.13 21.38 14.08
C GLU A 138 7.49 21.09 15.44
N ASP A 139 6.33 20.43 15.46
CA ASP A 139 5.55 20.18 16.69
C ASP A 139 5.28 18.69 16.96
N GLY A 140 5.76 17.80 16.09
CA GLY A 140 5.55 16.37 16.20
C GLY A 140 4.12 15.91 15.94
N SER A 141 3.23 16.79 15.44
CA SER A 141 1.86 16.43 15.09
C SER A 141 1.87 15.41 13.94
N MET A 142 1.07 14.35 14.08
CA MET A 142 1.00 13.27 13.10
C MET A 142 -0.46 12.99 12.74
N LEU A 143 -0.71 12.89 11.44
CA LEU A 143 -1.95 12.37 10.88
C LEU A 143 -1.65 11.06 10.17
N ASP A 144 -2.54 10.11 10.30
CA ASP A 144 -2.44 8.84 9.60
C ASP A 144 -3.78 8.40 9.02
N GLU A 145 -3.73 7.54 8.01
CA GLU A 145 -4.91 7.01 7.35
C GLU A 145 -4.65 5.59 6.86
N LEU A 146 -5.64 4.72 7.07
CA LEU A 146 -5.68 3.37 6.55
C LEU A 146 -6.52 3.31 5.28
N ILE A 147 -5.97 2.73 4.22
CA ILE A 147 -6.66 2.51 2.96
C ILE A 147 -6.66 1.03 2.64
N VAL A 148 -7.83 0.49 2.34
CA VAL A 148 -8.01 -0.93 1.99
C VAL A 148 -8.56 -1.03 0.57
N THR A 149 -8.00 -1.95 -0.22
CA THR A 149 -8.46 -2.23 -1.58
C THR A 149 -8.62 -3.74 -1.76
N ASP A 150 -9.79 -4.16 -2.21
CA ASP A 150 -10.04 -5.53 -2.65
C ASP A 150 -9.41 -5.73 -4.03
N VAL A 151 -8.58 -6.78 -4.16
CA VAL A 151 -7.82 -7.06 -5.37
C VAL A 151 -8.21 -8.42 -5.92
N PRO A 152 -9.04 -8.46 -6.97
CA PRO A 152 -9.41 -9.70 -7.64
C PRO A 152 -8.28 -10.18 -8.54
N MET A 153 -7.81 -11.39 -8.29
CA MET A 153 -6.74 -12.01 -9.06
C MET A 153 -7.30 -12.79 -10.24
N ARG A 154 -6.57 -12.75 -11.35
CA ARG A 154 -6.84 -13.59 -12.51
C ARG A 154 -6.55 -15.06 -12.20
N ASN A 155 -7.23 -15.97 -12.89
CA ASN A 155 -6.94 -17.39 -12.80
C ASN A 155 -5.79 -17.78 -13.75
N TYR A 156 -4.55 -17.37 -13.39
CA TYR A 156 -3.34 -17.67 -14.15
C TYR A 156 -2.86 -19.12 -13.91
N SER A 157 -2.15 -19.69 -14.88
CA SER A 157 -1.65 -21.07 -14.84
C SER A 157 -0.34 -21.21 -14.05
N ASP A 158 0.04 -22.43 -13.69
CA ASP A 158 1.34 -22.71 -13.05
C ASP A 158 2.52 -22.32 -13.95
N GLN A 159 2.35 -22.45 -15.28
CA GLN A 159 3.38 -22.03 -16.22
C GLN A 159 3.60 -20.50 -16.20
N GLU A 160 2.53 -19.71 -16.10
CA GLU A 160 2.62 -18.25 -15.97
C GLU A 160 3.29 -17.87 -14.65
N ILE A 161 2.97 -18.53 -13.55
CA ILE A 161 3.64 -18.35 -12.26
C ILE A 161 5.14 -18.59 -12.39
N MET A 162 5.55 -19.70 -12.99
CA MET A 162 6.97 -20.05 -13.16
C MET A 162 7.72 -19.01 -14.00
N VAL A 163 7.13 -18.57 -15.12
CA VAL A 163 7.72 -17.53 -15.98
C VAL A 163 7.87 -16.21 -15.23
N TYR A 164 6.85 -15.85 -14.45
CA TYR A 164 6.88 -14.62 -13.66
C TYR A 164 7.93 -14.67 -12.54
N ILE A 165 8.05 -15.79 -11.82
CA ILE A 165 9.08 -15.96 -10.79
C ILE A 165 10.49 -15.88 -11.39
N ALA A 166 10.71 -16.52 -12.56
CA ALA A 166 11.99 -16.47 -13.26
C ALA A 166 12.42 -15.07 -13.69
N SER A 167 11.49 -14.09 -13.77
CA SER A 167 11.81 -12.68 -14.04
C SER A 167 12.47 -11.97 -12.86
N GLY A 168 12.41 -12.54 -11.64
CA GLY A 168 12.90 -11.91 -10.42
C GLY A 168 11.98 -10.80 -9.85
N ASP A 169 10.89 -10.45 -10.54
CA ASP A 169 9.98 -9.37 -10.15
C ASP A 169 9.21 -9.61 -8.82
N PRO A 170 8.88 -10.84 -8.38
CA PRO A 170 8.16 -11.11 -7.15
C PRO A 170 8.86 -10.66 -5.85
N PHE A 171 10.19 -10.75 -5.78
CA PHE A 171 10.95 -10.82 -4.53
C PHE A 171 11.02 -9.50 -3.71
N ASP A 172 10.68 -8.36 -4.29
CA ASP A 172 10.63 -7.07 -3.58
C ASP A 172 9.20 -6.62 -3.21
N LYS A 173 8.20 -7.51 -3.37
CA LYS A 173 6.78 -7.16 -3.27
C LYS A 173 6.01 -8.04 -2.28
N ALA A 174 5.22 -7.41 -1.42
CA ALA A 174 4.27 -8.12 -0.55
C ALA A 174 3.29 -8.94 -1.40
N GLY A 175 3.06 -10.19 -1.01
CA GLY A 175 2.24 -11.14 -1.76
C GLY A 175 2.88 -11.64 -3.06
N GLY A 176 4.14 -11.27 -3.35
CA GLY A 176 4.90 -11.77 -4.48
C GLY A 176 4.40 -11.32 -5.85
N TYR A 177 3.64 -10.21 -6.00
CA TYR A 177 3.18 -9.75 -7.30
C TYR A 177 3.25 -8.24 -7.49
N ALA A 178 3.34 -7.81 -8.75
CA ALA A 178 3.23 -6.44 -9.17
C ALA A 178 1.96 -6.25 -10.00
N ILE A 179 1.03 -5.41 -9.51
CA ILE A 179 -0.19 -5.09 -10.27
C ILE A 179 0.13 -4.44 -11.63
N GLN A 180 1.24 -3.70 -11.72
CA GLN A 180 1.68 -3.01 -12.92
C GLN A 180 2.47 -3.89 -13.91
N ASN A 181 2.73 -5.16 -13.59
CA ASN A 181 3.43 -6.07 -14.51
C ASN A 181 2.50 -6.43 -15.66
N ALA A 182 2.81 -5.93 -16.88
CA ALA A 182 1.96 -6.10 -18.05
C ALA A 182 2.01 -7.53 -18.63
N ASP A 183 3.14 -8.22 -18.49
CA ASP A 183 3.33 -9.56 -19.05
C ASP A 183 2.59 -10.61 -18.22
N PHE A 184 2.69 -10.52 -16.90
CA PHE A 184 1.97 -11.42 -16.00
C PHE A 184 0.51 -11.00 -15.81
N ALA A 185 0.23 -9.69 -15.77
CA ALA A 185 -1.10 -9.10 -15.60
C ALA A 185 -1.97 -9.83 -14.55
N PRO A 186 -1.53 -9.90 -13.27
CA PRO A 186 -2.14 -10.80 -12.28
C PRO A 186 -3.55 -10.42 -11.86
N VAL A 187 -3.90 -9.12 -11.98
CA VAL A 187 -5.16 -8.55 -11.47
C VAL A 187 -6.15 -8.31 -12.59
N GLN A 188 -7.43 -8.55 -12.32
CA GLN A 188 -8.52 -8.28 -13.25
C GLN A 188 -9.65 -7.50 -12.56
N ASN A 189 -10.34 -6.64 -13.31
CA ASN A 189 -11.57 -5.95 -12.83
C ASN A 189 -11.41 -5.21 -11.49
N LEU A 190 -10.26 -4.59 -11.23
CA LEU A 190 -10.05 -3.80 -10.04
C LEU A 190 -11.09 -2.67 -9.94
N GLN A 191 -11.76 -2.53 -8.78
CA GLN A 191 -12.76 -1.49 -8.50
C GLN A 191 -12.33 -0.58 -7.34
N GLY A 192 -11.03 -0.40 -7.12
CA GLY A 192 -10.46 0.34 -6.00
C GLY A 192 -9.33 1.28 -6.40
N CYS A 193 -8.52 1.66 -5.42
CA CYS A 193 -7.38 2.52 -5.64
C CYS A 193 -6.17 1.72 -6.14
N TYR A 194 -5.82 1.86 -7.41
CA TYR A 194 -4.63 1.23 -7.99
C TYR A 194 -3.33 1.68 -7.29
N ALA A 195 -3.23 2.99 -6.99
CA ALA A 195 -2.07 3.55 -6.29
C ALA A 195 -1.94 3.01 -4.85
N ASN A 196 -3.04 2.60 -4.22
CA ASN A 196 -3.01 1.89 -2.94
C ASN A 196 -2.33 0.53 -3.07
N VAL A 197 -2.68 -0.24 -4.10
CA VAL A 197 -2.06 -1.54 -4.37
C VAL A 197 -0.56 -1.39 -4.66
N MET A 198 -0.14 -0.29 -5.27
CA MET A 198 1.28 0.04 -5.47
C MET A 198 1.99 0.57 -4.21
N GLY A 199 1.23 0.92 -3.15
CA GLY A 199 1.75 1.27 -1.84
C GLY A 199 1.85 2.76 -1.50
N LEU A 200 1.24 3.66 -2.29
CA LEU A 200 1.08 5.07 -1.94
C LEU A 200 -0.21 5.64 -2.55
N PRO A 201 -1.36 5.58 -1.85
CA PRO A 201 -2.64 6.09 -2.33
C PRO A 201 -2.63 7.62 -2.39
N LEU A 202 -2.29 8.17 -3.56
CA LEU A 202 -1.88 9.54 -3.75
C LEU A 202 -2.99 10.58 -3.45
N CYS A 203 -4.27 10.27 -3.78
CA CYS A 203 -5.39 11.15 -3.44
C CYS A 203 -5.61 11.25 -1.92
N HIS A 204 -5.50 10.13 -1.20
CA HIS A 204 -5.57 10.10 0.26
C HIS A 204 -4.42 10.87 0.89
N LEU A 205 -3.19 10.68 0.39
CA LEU A 205 -2.03 11.43 0.83
C LEU A 205 -2.21 12.94 0.64
N SER A 206 -2.74 13.37 -0.51
CA SER A 206 -3.02 14.78 -0.77
C SER A 206 -4.00 15.36 0.25
N ARG A 207 -5.05 14.61 0.58
CA ARG A 207 -6.02 15.01 1.59
C ARG A 207 -5.39 15.13 2.99
N LEU A 208 -4.52 14.19 3.38
CA LEU A 208 -3.81 14.29 4.65
C LEU A 208 -2.88 15.51 4.69
N ILE A 209 -2.11 15.73 3.64
CA ILE A 209 -1.17 16.86 3.56
C ILE A 209 -1.91 18.20 3.53
N SER A 210 -3.10 18.28 2.93
CA SER A 210 -3.90 19.52 2.92
C SER A 210 -4.32 19.97 4.32
N SER A 211 -4.39 19.05 5.29
CA SER A 211 -4.63 19.41 6.72
C SER A 211 -3.45 20.16 7.37
N PHE A 212 -2.31 20.22 6.68
CA PHE A 212 -1.14 21.02 7.04
C PHE A 212 -0.97 22.24 6.11
N ASP A 213 -2.05 22.70 5.47
CA ASP A 213 -2.09 23.86 4.55
C ASP A 213 -1.15 23.74 3.35
N MET A 214 -0.77 22.49 2.95
CA MET A 214 0.09 22.24 1.81
C MET A 214 -0.69 21.52 0.71
N TYR A 215 -0.74 22.14 -0.49
CA TYR A 215 -1.52 21.64 -1.64
C TYR A 215 -0.62 21.25 -2.79
N PRO A 216 -0.99 20.23 -3.57
CA PRO A 216 -0.18 19.80 -4.71
C PRO A 216 -0.28 20.82 -5.86
N PRO A 217 0.85 21.11 -6.54
CA PRO A 217 0.83 21.96 -7.74
C PRO A 217 0.21 21.27 -8.96
N ALA A 218 0.13 19.94 -8.97
CA ALA A 218 -0.47 19.16 -10.06
C ALA A 218 -1.89 18.69 -9.71
N ASP A 219 -2.70 18.46 -10.75
CA ASP A 219 -3.94 17.68 -10.62
C ASP A 219 -3.57 16.22 -10.36
N ILE A 220 -3.56 15.84 -9.08
CA ILE A 220 -3.16 14.51 -8.62
C ILE A 220 -4.02 13.41 -9.24
N ALA A 221 -5.34 13.62 -9.34
CA ALA A 221 -6.24 12.59 -9.86
C ALA A 221 -5.98 12.34 -11.35
N ALA A 222 -5.82 13.41 -12.12
CA ALA A 222 -5.50 13.30 -13.56
C ALA A 222 -4.11 12.69 -13.77
N ALA A 223 -3.09 13.16 -13.06
CA ALA A 223 -1.72 12.66 -13.16
C ALA A 223 -1.62 11.16 -12.79
N CYS A 224 -2.29 10.76 -11.68
CA CYS A 224 -2.33 9.37 -11.24
C CYS A 224 -3.00 8.45 -12.28
N GLN A 225 -4.19 8.81 -12.75
CA GLN A 225 -4.93 8.01 -13.74
C GLN A 225 -4.19 7.89 -15.06
N MET A 226 -3.58 8.99 -15.54
CA MET A 226 -2.78 8.98 -16.77
C MET A 226 -1.53 8.11 -16.64
N SER A 227 -0.78 8.26 -15.54
CA SER A 227 0.46 7.51 -15.30
C SER A 227 0.22 6.01 -15.14
N LEU A 228 -0.90 5.63 -14.49
CA LEU A 228 -1.23 4.23 -14.21
C LEU A 228 -2.10 3.59 -15.30
N ASN A 229 -2.48 4.35 -16.33
CA ASN A 229 -3.44 3.94 -17.37
C ASN A 229 -4.69 3.27 -16.76
N TYR A 230 -5.24 3.89 -15.70
CA TYR A 230 -6.34 3.33 -14.92
C TYR A 230 -7.37 4.40 -14.55
N SER A 231 -8.63 4.19 -14.94
CA SER A 231 -9.75 5.05 -14.54
C SER A 231 -10.16 4.72 -13.11
N CYS A 232 -9.71 5.53 -12.16
CA CYS A 232 -9.96 5.30 -10.74
C CYS A 232 -11.43 5.59 -10.39
N PRO A 233 -12.19 4.61 -9.86
CA PRO A 233 -13.61 4.83 -9.54
C PRO A 233 -13.83 5.66 -8.28
N ILE A 234 -12.82 5.78 -7.39
CA ILE A 234 -12.99 6.34 -6.05
C ILE A 234 -12.38 7.75 -5.85
N PHE A 235 -11.63 8.27 -6.82
CA PHE A 235 -10.88 9.52 -6.62
C PHE A 235 -11.76 10.71 -6.21
N ARG A 236 -12.98 10.82 -6.80
CA ARG A 236 -13.93 11.90 -6.47
C ARG A 236 -14.44 11.79 -5.04
N GLN A 237 -14.70 10.57 -4.56
CA GLN A 237 -15.12 10.33 -3.18
C GLN A 237 -14.00 10.70 -2.19
N VAL A 238 -12.74 10.42 -2.54
CA VAL A 238 -11.59 10.67 -1.68
C VAL A 238 -11.27 12.16 -1.58
N LEU A 239 -11.25 12.86 -2.71
CA LEU A 239 -10.86 14.27 -2.75
C LEU A 239 -12.02 15.22 -2.41
N GLY A 240 -13.28 14.75 -2.50
CA GLY A 240 -14.45 15.59 -2.24
C GLY A 240 -14.48 16.82 -3.14
N GLU A 241 -15.05 17.92 -2.63
CA GLU A 241 -15.11 19.21 -3.33
C GLU A 241 -13.77 19.98 -3.32
N LEU A 242 -12.73 19.48 -2.65
CA LEU A 242 -11.46 20.19 -2.44
C LEU A 242 -10.67 20.49 -3.72
N GLN A 243 -10.94 19.80 -4.84
CA GLN A 243 -10.22 20.02 -6.10
C GLN A 243 -10.96 20.89 -7.12
N PHE A 244 -12.20 21.28 -6.89
CA PHE A 244 -13.00 22.05 -7.86
C PHE A 244 -13.03 23.56 -7.61
N SER A 245 -12.33 24.07 -6.59
CA SER A 245 -12.28 25.50 -6.22
C SER A 245 -11.01 26.23 -6.67
N GLY A 246 -10.22 25.65 -7.57
CA GLY A 246 -9.07 26.32 -8.20
C GLY A 246 -9.47 26.97 -9.52
N LYS A 247 -9.85 28.25 -9.45
CA LYS A 247 -9.82 29.17 -10.59
C LYS A 247 -8.44 29.80 -10.71
#